data_15af7723a9bdf300b1da98b3498a0b97
#
_entry.id   15af7723a9bdf300b1da98b3498a0b97
#
_cell.length_a   1.000
_cell.length_b   1.000
_cell.length_c   1.000
_cell.angle_alpha   90.00
_cell.angle_beta   90.00
_cell.angle_gamma   90.00
#
_symmetry.space_group_name_H-M   'P 1'
#
loop_
_entity.id
_entity.type
_entity.pdbx_description
1 polymer ?
#
loop_
_entity_poly.entity_id
_entity_poly.type
_entity_poly.pdbx_seq_one_letter_code
_entity_poly.pdbx_strand_id
1 'polypeptide(L)'
;MSLIPYALSRAVLFRMDPEAAHDFTIDMLARTQNTLLACGYRQHRVHDPVRLAGLAFPNRVGMAAGLDKNARCIDGLGAMGFGFVEVGTVTPLAQPGNPQPRMFRLPAANALINRMGFNNDGLEAFIANVKKATFRQQSGIPMLLGLNIGKNAATPIERATEDYLTCLSGVYPHADYVTVNISSPNTKNLRALQSDEALDALLGAIAAQREQLAQQHGKRVPVFVKIAPDLDEEQVKVIAATLRRHGMDGVIATNTTLSRDAVQGLEHAAEAGGLSGAPVLEASNRVICQLRAALGRDYPIIGVGGILSAEDALSKIDAGADLVSFHPEASAHVDRTLQLIKAEGKQAGLAFNPGTPLDVLEWVLDKEDLVLIMSVNPGFGGQSFIDSALRKVEKARK
;
A
#
# COMPACT_ATOMS: atom_id res chain seq x y z
N MET A 1 -9.47 -16.30 -6.57
CA MET A 1 -9.19 -15.68 -7.89
C MET A 1 -10.35 -14.80 -8.28
N SER A 2 -10.08 -13.62 -8.85
CA SER A 2 -11.14 -12.74 -9.36
C SER A 2 -11.97 -13.47 -10.44
N LEU A 3 -13.31 -13.34 -10.40
CA LEU A 3 -14.21 -13.90 -11.40
C LEU A 3 -13.97 -13.35 -12.81
N ILE A 4 -13.41 -12.15 -12.91
CA ILE A 4 -13.08 -11.49 -14.18
C ILE A 4 -11.55 -11.51 -14.32
N PRO A 5 -11.00 -12.11 -15.39
CA PRO A 5 -9.58 -12.08 -15.67
C PRO A 5 -9.06 -10.63 -15.76
N TYR A 6 -7.95 -10.32 -15.12
CA TYR A 6 -7.36 -8.98 -15.10
C TYR A 6 -7.16 -8.40 -16.51
N ALA A 7 -6.75 -9.23 -17.46
CA ALA A 7 -6.56 -8.82 -18.86
C ALA A 7 -7.82 -8.19 -19.48
N LEU A 8 -9.02 -8.73 -19.17
CA LEU A 8 -10.28 -8.17 -19.65
C LEU A 8 -10.61 -6.86 -18.95
N SER A 9 -10.49 -6.81 -17.62
CA SER A 9 -10.71 -5.59 -16.84
C SER A 9 -9.76 -4.50 -17.30
N ARG A 10 -8.47 -4.83 -17.49
CA ARG A 10 -7.45 -3.91 -17.99
C ARG A 10 -7.81 -3.38 -19.38
N ALA A 11 -8.23 -4.24 -20.31
CA ALA A 11 -8.59 -3.85 -21.67
C ALA A 11 -9.74 -2.82 -21.71
N VAL A 12 -10.69 -2.92 -20.79
CA VAL A 12 -11.81 -1.97 -20.66
C VAL A 12 -11.32 -0.68 -19.99
N LEU A 13 -10.69 -0.77 -18.83
CA LEU A 13 -10.28 0.39 -18.04
C LEU A 13 -9.22 1.24 -18.75
N PHE A 14 -8.35 0.63 -19.59
CA PHE A 14 -7.33 1.36 -20.33
C PHE A 14 -7.86 2.12 -21.55
N ARG A 15 -9.13 1.87 -21.95
CA ARG A 15 -9.82 2.72 -22.95
C ARG A 15 -10.44 3.97 -22.34
N MET A 16 -10.57 4.02 -21.02
CA MET A 16 -11.07 5.17 -20.30
C MET A 16 -9.93 6.15 -19.99
N ASP A 17 -10.27 7.42 -19.77
CA ASP A 17 -9.36 8.36 -19.12
C ASP A 17 -8.83 7.76 -17.79
N PRO A 18 -7.54 7.98 -17.45
CA PRO A 18 -6.95 7.36 -16.26
C PRO A 18 -7.67 7.70 -14.95
N GLU A 19 -8.06 8.96 -14.77
CA GLU A 19 -8.74 9.39 -13.55
C GLU A 19 -10.19 8.91 -13.53
N ALA A 20 -10.89 8.93 -14.68
CA ALA A 20 -12.23 8.36 -14.78
C ALA A 20 -12.26 6.85 -14.51
N ALA A 21 -11.25 6.10 -14.95
CA ALA A 21 -11.12 4.68 -14.65
C ALA A 21 -10.87 4.44 -13.15
N HIS A 22 -10.06 5.29 -12.50
CA HIS A 22 -9.84 5.26 -11.06
C HIS A 22 -11.14 5.50 -10.29
N ASP A 23 -11.85 6.57 -10.60
CA ASP A 23 -13.10 6.93 -9.92
C ASP A 23 -14.18 5.87 -10.10
N PHE A 24 -14.31 5.32 -11.31
CA PHE A 24 -15.20 4.20 -11.59
C PHE A 24 -14.86 2.98 -10.73
N THR A 25 -13.57 2.64 -10.59
CA THR A 25 -13.13 1.49 -9.80
C THR A 25 -13.43 1.69 -8.31
N ILE A 26 -13.13 2.87 -7.76
CA ILE A 26 -13.44 3.20 -6.36
C ILE A 26 -14.93 3.17 -6.11
N ASP A 27 -15.74 3.72 -7.01
CA ASP A 27 -17.20 3.70 -6.91
C ASP A 27 -17.77 2.28 -6.92
N MET A 28 -17.27 1.43 -7.81
CA MET A 28 -17.66 0.03 -7.87
C MET A 28 -17.29 -0.72 -6.58
N LEU A 29 -16.08 -0.55 -6.07
CA LEU A 29 -15.65 -1.15 -4.81
C LEU A 29 -16.52 -0.67 -3.64
N ALA A 30 -16.75 0.65 -3.53
CA ALA A 30 -17.55 1.24 -2.46
C ALA A 30 -19.00 0.72 -2.46
N ARG A 31 -19.59 0.49 -3.65
CA ARG A 31 -20.97 -0.02 -3.78
C ARG A 31 -21.08 -1.53 -3.54
N THR A 32 -20.01 -2.28 -3.78
CA THR A 32 -20.06 -3.76 -3.76
C THR A 32 -19.43 -4.39 -2.53
N GLN A 33 -18.60 -3.66 -1.77
CA GLN A 33 -17.77 -4.19 -0.69
C GLN A 33 -18.49 -5.04 0.37
N ASN A 34 -19.72 -4.70 0.71
CA ASN A 34 -20.52 -5.41 1.73
C ASN A 34 -21.72 -6.17 1.11
N THR A 35 -21.61 -6.56 -0.16
CA THR A 35 -22.62 -7.31 -0.89
C THR A 35 -22.07 -8.64 -1.38
N LEU A 36 -22.95 -9.51 -1.93
CA LEU A 36 -22.53 -10.75 -2.56
C LEU A 36 -21.58 -10.53 -3.75
N LEU A 37 -21.60 -9.35 -4.39
CA LEU A 37 -20.73 -9.03 -5.50
C LEU A 37 -19.24 -8.93 -5.08
N ALA A 38 -18.96 -8.73 -3.78
CA ALA A 38 -17.61 -8.77 -3.28
C ALA A 38 -16.90 -10.12 -3.51
N CYS A 39 -17.63 -11.23 -3.69
CA CYS A 39 -17.03 -12.51 -4.03
C CYS A 39 -16.26 -12.46 -5.36
N GLY A 40 -16.57 -11.52 -6.26
CA GLY A 40 -15.88 -11.34 -7.53
C GLY A 40 -14.41 -10.92 -7.42
N TYR A 41 -14.02 -10.30 -6.31
CA TYR A 41 -12.64 -9.83 -6.07
C TYR A 41 -12.09 -10.26 -4.71
N ARG A 42 -12.87 -10.93 -3.88
CA ARG A 42 -12.42 -11.44 -2.57
C ARG A 42 -11.31 -12.48 -2.75
N GLN A 43 -10.25 -12.32 -1.98
CA GLN A 43 -9.10 -13.23 -1.92
C GLN A 43 -8.98 -13.79 -0.49
N HIS A 44 -8.44 -15.00 -0.39
CA HIS A 44 -8.06 -15.52 0.92
C HIS A 44 -6.85 -14.76 1.44
N ARG A 45 -6.93 -14.25 2.67
CA ARG A 45 -5.79 -13.58 3.29
C ARG A 45 -4.74 -14.62 3.69
N VAL A 46 -3.53 -14.46 3.14
CA VAL A 46 -2.39 -15.29 3.55
C VAL A 46 -2.07 -15.02 5.01
N HIS A 47 -1.86 -16.06 5.79
CA HIS A 47 -1.50 -15.96 7.19
C HIS A 47 0.02 -16.06 7.35
N ASP A 48 0.68 -14.92 7.43
CA ASP A 48 2.12 -14.77 7.71
C ASP A 48 2.32 -13.64 8.73
N PRO A 49 1.92 -13.84 10.00
CA PRO A 49 1.85 -12.77 10.95
C PRO A 49 3.23 -12.24 11.32
N VAL A 50 3.35 -10.91 11.36
CA VAL A 50 4.56 -10.21 11.82
C VAL A 50 4.21 -9.16 12.87
N ARG A 51 5.04 -9.03 13.89
CA ARG A 51 4.92 -7.96 14.89
C ARG A 51 5.89 -6.84 14.56
N LEU A 52 5.35 -5.62 14.40
CA LEU A 52 6.12 -4.43 14.06
C LEU A 52 5.48 -3.20 14.70
N ALA A 53 6.27 -2.28 15.26
CA ALA A 53 5.78 -1.07 15.93
C ALA A 53 4.68 -1.33 16.98
N GLY A 54 4.72 -2.49 17.68
CA GLY A 54 3.69 -2.90 18.64
C GLY A 54 2.40 -3.47 18.03
N LEU A 55 2.29 -3.50 16.71
CA LEU A 55 1.13 -4.02 15.97
C LEU A 55 1.36 -5.46 15.50
N ALA A 56 0.28 -6.23 15.39
CA ALA A 56 0.29 -7.57 14.81
C ALA A 56 -0.31 -7.53 13.40
N PHE A 57 0.53 -7.53 12.38
CA PHE A 57 0.12 -7.60 10.99
C PHE A 57 -0.20 -9.05 10.62
N PRO A 58 -1.35 -9.35 9.99
CA PRO A 58 -1.67 -10.72 9.58
C PRO A 58 -0.80 -11.25 8.44
N ASN A 59 -0.22 -10.36 7.64
CA ASN A 59 0.86 -10.65 6.68
C ASN A 59 1.64 -9.38 6.34
N ARG A 60 2.74 -9.53 5.61
CA ARG A 60 3.68 -8.44 5.26
C ARG A 60 3.23 -7.56 4.10
N VAL A 61 2.12 -7.87 3.46
CA VAL A 61 1.69 -7.21 2.22
C VAL A 61 0.53 -6.26 2.47
N GLY A 62 0.69 -5.01 2.11
CA GLY A 62 -0.30 -3.96 2.29
C GLY A 62 -0.66 -3.22 1.02
N MET A 63 -1.77 -2.50 1.10
CA MET A 63 -2.19 -1.55 0.06
C MET A 63 -1.73 -0.14 0.44
N ALA A 64 -1.03 0.52 -0.49
CA ALA A 64 -0.47 1.85 -0.27
C ALA A 64 -1.53 2.96 -0.35
N ALA A 65 -1.32 4.07 0.38
CA ALA A 65 -2.15 5.26 0.29
C ALA A 65 -2.10 5.91 -1.10
N GLY A 66 -3.20 6.58 -1.46
CA GLY A 66 -3.36 7.31 -2.72
C GLY A 66 -4.46 6.73 -3.61
N LEU A 67 -4.79 5.44 -3.47
CA LEU A 67 -5.89 4.81 -4.19
C LEU A 67 -7.24 5.25 -3.62
N ASP A 68 -7.52 4.95 -2.37
CA ASP A 68 -8.73 5.41 -1.67
C ASP A 68 -8.43 6.62 -0.79
N LYS A 69 -8.53 7.82 -1.36
CA LYS A 69 -8.19 9.07 -0.66
C LYS A 69 -9.22 9.47 0.38
N ASN A 70 -10.45 9.01 0.22
CA ASN A 70 -11.61 9.40 1.06
C ASN A 70 -12.10 8.26 1.96
N ALA A 71 -11.36 7.14 2.05
CA ALA A 71 -11.71 5.98 2.87
C ALA A 71 -13.09 5.37 2.52
N ARG A 72 -13.45 5.34 1.23
CA ARG A 72 -14.78 4.91 0.75
C ARG A 72 -14.93 3.41 0.62
N CYS A 73 -13.83 2.68 0.42
CA CYS A 73 -13.88 1.26 0.08
C CYS A 73 -12.90 0.38 0.90
N ILE A 74 -12.72 0.72 2.18
CA ILE A 74 -11.81 0.02 3.11
C ILE A 74 -12.11 -1.48 3.16
N ASP A 75 -13.38 -1.88 3.32
CA ASP A 75 -13.79 -3.28 3.40
C ASP A 75 -13.55 -4.02 2.08
N GLY A 76 -13.78 -3.34 0.95
CA GLY A 76 -13.52 -3.87 -0.39
C GLY A 76 -12.04 -4.15 -0.64
N LEU A 77 -11.17 -3.21 -0.26
CA LEU A 77 -9.73 -3.37 -0.34
C LEU A 77 -9.24 -4.46 0.61
N GLY A 78 -9.76 -4.50 1.83
CA GLY A 78 -9.43 -5.55 2.80
C GLY A 78 -9.84 -6.94 2.33
N ALA A 79 -10.93 -7.05 1.58
CA ALA A 79 -11.39 -8.32 1.00
C ALA A 79 -10.42 -8.89 -0.05
N MET A 80 -9.51 -8.09 -0.60
CA MET A 80 -8.47 -8.54 -1.55
C MET A 80 -7.30 -9.30 -0.89
N GLY A 81 -7.31 -9.49 0.43
CA GLY A 81 -6.32 -10.32 1.15
C GLY A 81 -5.13 -9.57 1.74
N PHE A 82 -5.08 -8.24 1.67
CA PHE A 82 -4.02 -7.44 2.29
C PHE A 82 -3.98 -7.60 3.81
N GLY A 83 -2.77 -7.63 4.37
CA GLY A 83 -2.54 -7.60 5.82
C GLY A 83 -2.80 -6.23 6.43
N PHE A 84 -2.63 -5.17 5.65
CA PHE A 84 -2.95 -3.80 6.05
C PHE A 84 -3.35 -2.96 4.83
N VAL A 85 -4.16 -1.94 5.09
CA VAL A 85 -4.65 -1.00 4.06
C VAL A 85 -4.38 0.41 4.58
N GLU A 86 -3.73 1.23 3.75
CA GLU A 86 -3.51 2.64 4.04
C GLU A 86 -4.40 3.50 3.14
N VAL A 87 -5.25 4.32 3.74
CA VAL A 87 -6.18 5.23 3.04
C VAL A 87 -5.79 6.70 3.27
N GLY A 88 -6.16 7.55 2.35
CA GLY A 88 -5.77 8.98 2.32
C GLY A 88 -4.84 9.25 1.12
N THR A 89 -4.21 10.39 1.07
CA THR A 89 -3.92 11.40 2.08
C THR A 89 -5.13 12.31 2.29
N VAL A 90 -5.53 12.48 3.53
CA VAL A 90 -6.56 13.43 3.94
C VAL A 90 -5.93 14.72 4.44
N THR A 91 -6.61 15.83 4.22
CA THR A 91 -6.25 17.17 4.73
C THR A 91 -7.37 17.72 5.62
N PRO A 92 -7.12 18.70 6.49
CA PRO A 92 -8.16 19.25 7.37
C PRO A 92 -9.42 19.67 6.62
N LEU A 93 -9.25 20.44 5.54
CA LEU A 93 -10.34 20.92 4.70
C LEU A 93 -10.39 20.13 3.40
N ALA A 94 -11.58 19.97 2.84
CA ALA A 94 -11.78 19.46 1.49
C ALA A 94 -11.04 20.32 0.46
N GLN A 95 -10.47 19.67 -0.56
CA GLN A 95 -9.84 20.38 -1.66
C GLN A 95 -9.93 19.60 -2.97
N PRO A 96 -10.11 20.27 -4.12
CA PRO A 96 -10.28 19.61 -5.42
C PRO A 96 -8.97 19.01 -5.95
N GLY A 97 -7.81 19.40 -5.41
CA GLY A 97 -6.50 19.11 -5.97
C GLY A 97 -6.14 19.99 -7.16
N ASN A 98 -5.15 19.57 -7.93
CA ASN A 98 -4.67 20.30 -9.09
C ASN A 98 -5.65 20.21 -10.29
N PRO A 99 -5.61 21.14 -11.25
CA PRO A 99 -6.44 21.09 -12.46
C PRO A 99 -6.23 19.82 -13.28
N GLN A 100 -7.28 19.33 -13.91
CA GLN A 100 -7.25 18.23 -14.88
C GLN A 100 -6.82 18.72 -16.29
N PRO A 101 -6.20 17.83 -17.12
CA PRO A 101 -5.81 16.47 -16.83
C PRO A 101 -4.60 16.41 -15.88
N ARG A 102 -4.59 15.43 -14.99
CA ARG A 102 -3.59 15.34 -13.91
C ARG A 102 -3.11 13.90 -13.62
N MET A 103 -3.49 12.96 -14.50
CA MET A 103 -3.04 11.58 -14.45
C MET A 103 -2.74 11.07 -15.85
N PHE A 104 -1.54 10.51 -16.05
CA PHE A 104 -1.02 10.12 -17.36
C PHE A 104 -0.39 8.74 -17.29
N ARG A 105 -0.90 7.81 -18.09
CA ARG A 105 -0.32 6.46 -18.21
C ARG A 105 0.86 6.45 -19.14
N LEU A 106 1.91 5.73 -18.77
CA LEU A 106 3.07 5.40 -19.61
C LEU A 106 3.18 3.86 -19.73
N PRO A 107 2.34 3.22 -20.56
CA PRO A 107 2.25 1.76 -20.59
C PRO A 107 3.56 1.07 -20.97
N ALA A 108 4.34 1.68 -21.86
CA ALA A 108 5.63 1.14 -22.30
C ALA A 108 6.67 1.03 -21.16
N ALA A 109 6.55 1.87 -20.12
CA ALA A 109 7.40 1.83 -18.94
C ALA A 109 6.72 1.19 -17.73
N ASN A 110 5.52 0.63 -17.86
CA ASN A 110 4.68 0.23 -16.72
C ASN A 110 4.62 1.31 -15.64
N ALA A 111 4.33 2.54 -16.06
CA ALA A 111 4.44 3.72 -15.22
C ALA A 111 3.21 4.62 -15.31
N LEU A 112 3.09 5.52 -14.34
CA LEU A 112 2.06 6.54 -14.27
C LEU A 112 2.68 7.84 -13.76
N ILE A 113 2.37 8.96 -14.41
CA ILE A 113 2.63 10.31 -13.86
C ILE A 113 1.32 10.86 -13.32
N ASN A 114 1.36 11.40 -12.09
CA ASN A 114 0.22 12.11 -11.54
C ASN A 114 0.63 13.41 -10.85
N ARG A 115 -0.29 14.38 -10.90
CA ARG A 115 -0.24 15.65 -10.17
C ARG A 115 -1.54 15.92 -9.42
N MET A 116 -2.04 14.89 -8.70
CA MET A 116 -3.36 14.93 -8.05
C MET A 116 -3.50 16.06 -7.02
N GLY A 117 -2.47 16.31 -6.20
CA GLY A 117 -2.43 17.44 -5.25
C GLY A 117 -3.31 17.23 -4.01
N PHE A 118 -3.39 15.99 -3.52
CA PHE A 118 -4.20 15.63 -2.34
C PHE A 118 -5.68 16.00 -2.47
N ASN A 119 -6.30 15.75 -3.64
CA ASN A 119 -7.75 15.88 -3.78
C ASN A 119 -8.46 14.95 -2.79
N ASN A 120 -9.29 15.54 -1.94
CA ASN A 120 -10.04 14.81 -0.90
C ASN A 120 -11.23 15.64 -0.38
N ASP A 121 -12.16 14.96 0.31
CA ASP A 121 -13.42 15.56 0.81
C ASP A 121 -13.27 16.15 2.23
N GLY A 122 -12.04 16.24 2.75
CA GLY A 122 -11.73 16.78 4.07
C GLY A 122 -11.85 15.76 5.20
N LEU A 123 -11.33 16.14 6.36
CA LEU A 123 -11.17 15.28 7.53
C LEU A 123 -12.49 14.73 8.04
N GLU A 124 -13.53 15.55 8.10
CA GLU A 124 -14.85 15.15 8.62
C GLU A 124 -15.47 14.03 7.78
N ALA A 125 -15.54 14.22 6.46
CA ALA A 125 -16.08 13.22 5.53
C ALA A 125 -15.24 11.93 5.56
N PHE A 126 -13.91 12.06 5.62
CA PHE A 126 -12.99 10.93 5.72
C PHE A 126 -13.27 10.09 6.98
N ILE A 127 -13.37 10.73 8.16
CA ILE A 127 -13.67 10.03 9.41
C ILE A 127 -15.06 9.38 9.37
N ALA A 128 -16.06 10.05 8.79
CA ALA A 128 -17.38 9.48 8.61
C ALA A 128 -17.36 8.19 7.77
N ASN A 129 -16.51 8.12 6.73
CA ASN A 129 -16.32 6.92 5.92
C ASN A 129 -15.53 5.84 6.68
N VAL A 130 -14.47 6.19 7.40
CA VAL A 130 -13.71 5.24 8.24
C VAL A 130 -14.62 4.55 9.26
N LYS A 131 -15.55 5.29 9.87
CA LYS A 131 -16.50 4.74 10.84
C LYS A 131 -17.52 3.76 10.24
N LYS A 132 -17.78 3.82 8.93
CA LYS A 132 -18.67 2.89 8.23
C LYS A 132 -18.02 1.54 7.96
N ALA A 133 -16.69 1.45 7.97
CA ALA A 133 -15.97 0.22 7.68
C ALA A 133 -16.21 -0.86 8.74
N THR A 134 -16.44 -2.09 8.30
CA THR A 134 -16.84 -3.23 9.14
C THR A 134 -15.75 -4.29 9.30
N PHE A 135 -14.59 -4.12 8.69
CA PHE A 135 -13.49 -5.10 8.70
C PHE A 135 -13.06 -5.56 10.10
N ARG A 136 -13.17 -4.70 11.12
CA ARG A 136 -12.87 -5.05 12.53
C ARG A 136 -13.88 -6.00 13.17
N GLN A 137 -15.06 -6.14 12.55
CA GLN A 137 -16.12 -7.05 13.03
C GLN A 137 -16.00 -8.46 12.44
N GLN A 138 -15.07 -8.64 11.48
CA GLN A 138 -14.84 -9.94 10.85
C GLN A 138 -14.09 -10.87 11.80
N SER A 139 -14.40 -12.17 11.74
CA SER A 139 -13.71 -13.19 12.55
C SER A 139 -12.25 -13.38 12.13
N GLY A 140 -11.35 -13.63 13.08
CA GLY A 140 -9.93 -13.83 12.86
C GLY A 140 -9.07 -12.60 13.19
N ILE A 141 -7.79 -12.59 12.77
CA ILE A 141 -6.92 -11.43 12.92
C ILE A 141 -7.33 -10.41 11.86
N PRO A 142 -7.88 -9.25 12.25
CA PRO A 142 -8.29 -8.24 11.28
C PRO A 142 -7.07 -7.66 10.56
N MET A 143 -7.26 -7.18 9.32
CA MET A 143 -6.25 -6.33 8.71
C MET A 143 -6.08 -5.05 9.54
N LEU A 144 -4.91 -4.42 9.42
CA LEU A 144 -4.67 -3.14 10.06
C LEU A 144 -5.03 -1.98 9.12
N LEU A 145 -5.48 -0.87 9.69
CA LEU A 145 -5.86 0.33 8.97
C LEU A 145 -4.89 1.48 9.29
N GLY A 146 -4.14 1.88 8.25
CA GLY A 146 -3.33 3.09 8.27
C GLY A 146 -4.12 4.29 7.76
N LEU A 147 -4.03 5.42 8.48
CA LEU A 147 -4.64 6.67 8.07
C LEU A 147 -3.57 7.69 7.73
N ASN A 148 -3.50 8.06 6.43
CA ASN A 148 -2.47 8.94 5.88
C ASN A 148 -2.95 10.38 5.90
N ILE A 149 -2.17 11.26 6.54
CA ILE A 149 -2.49 12.68 6.75
C ILE A 149 -1.51 13.60 6.03
N GLY A 150 -2.00 14.77 5.64
CA GLY A 150 -1.20 15.78 4.95
C GLY A 150 -1.73 17.19 5.13
N LYS A 151 -1.06 18.12 4.48
CA LYS A 151 -1.33 19.57 4.52
C LYS A 151 -2.23 20.00 3.36
N ASN A 152 -3.18 20.90 3.62
CA ASN A 152 -3.93 21.58 2.57
C ASN A 152 -3.00 22.38 1.63
N ALA A 153 -3.36 22.45 0.35
CA ALA A 153 -2.59 23.21 -0.64
C ALA A 153 -2.56 24.72 -0.30
N ALA A 154 -3.67 25.25 0.21
CA ALA A 154 -3.81 26.66 0.56
C ALA A 154 -3.07 27.06 1.85
N THR A 155 -2.76 26.12 2.72
CA THR A 155 -2.01 26.41 3.96
C THR A 155 -0.56 26.74 3.63
N PRO A 156 -0.01 27.91 4.06
CA PRO A 156 1.40 28.22 3.93
C PRO A 156 2.29 27.16 4.56
N ILE A 157 3.51 27.00 4.06
CA ILE A 157 4.41 25.94 4.54
C ILE A 157 4.80 26.15 6.01
N GLU A 158 4.91 27.40 6.44
CA GLU A 158 5.24 27.82 7.80
C GLU A 158 4.15 27.40 8.82
N ARG A 159 2.93 27.18 8.33
CA ARG A 159 1.79 26.73 9.13
C ARG A 159 1.43 25.26 8.88
N ALA A 160 2.24 24.54 8.15
CA ALA A 160 1.99 23.15 7.80
C ALA A 160 1.70 22.26 9.03
N THR A 161 2.42 22.49 10.12
CA THR A 161 2.27 21.73 11.37
C THR A 161 0.85 21.77 11.91
N GLU A 162 0.14 22.89 11.80
CA GLU A 162 -1.26 23.02 12.25
C GLU A 162 -2.18 22.03 11.55
N ASP A 163 -2.04 21.84 10.24
CA ASP A 163 -2.82 20.90 9.45
C ASP A 163 -2.55 19.45 9.88
N TYR A 164 -1.26 19.10 10.08
CA TYR A 164 -0.91 17.76 10.53
C TYR A 164 -1.45 17.46 11.93
N LEU A 165 -1.37 18.38 12.88
CA LEU A 165 -1.89 18.21 14.22
C LEU A 165 -3.43 18.10 14.23
N THR A 166 -4.10 18.90 13.41
CA THR A 166 -5.56 18.82 13.24
C THR A 166 -5.97 17.45 12.69
N CYS A 167 -5.30 16.99 11.62
CA CYS A 167 -5.57 15.67 11.08
C CYS A 167 -5.23 14.56 12.07
N LEU A 168 -4.06 14.63 12.74
CA LEU A 168 -3.64 13.63 13.72
C LEU A 168 -4.70 13.47 14.81
N SER A 169 -5.17 14.57 15.39
CA SER A 169 -6.21 14.53 16.42
C SER A 169 -7.49 13.86 15.95
N GLY A 170 -7.92 14.17 14.72
CA GLY A 170 -9.16 13.61 14.16
C GLY A 170 -9.06 12.13 13.83
N VAL A 171 -7.94 11.67 13.25
CA VAL A 171 -7.79 10.27 12.83
C VAL A 171 -7.36 9.34 13.95
N TYR A 172 -6.72 9.84 15.01
CA TYR A 172 -6.11 9.06 16.09
C TYR A 172 -7.01 7.99 16.71
N PRO A 173 -8.28 8.30 17.08
CA PRO A 173 -9.16 7.31 17.68
C PRO A 173 -9.47 6.12 16.77
N HIS A 174 -9.35 6.29 15.46
CA HIS A 174 -9.82 5.37 14.43
C HIS A 174 -8.70 4.58 13.76
N ALA A 175 -7.45 5.03 13.90
CA ALA A 175 -6.28 4.44 13.27
C ALA A 175 -5.72 3.24 14.06
N ASP A 176 -5.15 2.25 13.35
CA ASP A 176 -4.22 1.30 13.91
C ASP A 176 -2.79 1.87 13.84
N TYR A 177 -2.49 2.64 12.77
CA TYR A 177 -1.32 3.52 12.71
C TYR A 177 -1.64 4.77 11.89
N VAL A 178 -0.85 5.83 12.07
CA VAL A 178 -0.98 7.08 11.31
C VAL A 178 0.27 7.29 10.46
N THR A 179 0.09 7.74 9.22
CA THR A 179 1.18 8.12 8.32
C THR A 179 1.21 9.62 8.10
N VAL A 180 2.31 10.26 8.48
CA VAL A 180 2.59 11.67 8.21
C VAL A 180 3.26 11.79 6.84
N ASN A 181 2.52 12.29 5.84
CA ASN A 181 2.99 12.36 4.46
C ASN A 181 3.62 13.73 4.15
N ILE A 182 4.95 13.79 4.17
CA ILE A 182 5.75 15.01 3.88
C ILE A 182 6.42 14.97 2.50
N SER A 183 6.05 14.01 1.65
CA SER A 183 6.85 13.63 0.48
C SER A 183 6.17 13.85 -0.87
N SER A 184 4.91 14.31 -0.90
CA SER A 184 4.22 14.53 -2.18
C SER A 184 4.91 15.62 -3.01
N PRO A 185 5.24 15.35 -4.29
CA PRO A 185 5.76 16.37 -5.18
C PRO A 185 4.67 17.32 -5.70
N ASN A 186 3.40 16.98 -5.47
CA ASN A 186 2.24 17.62 -6.07
C ASN A 186 1.60 18.72 -5.20
N THR A 187 2.14 18.95 -4.02
CA THR A 187 1.78 20.02 -3.11
C THR A 187 2.97 20.98 -2.99
N LYS A 188 2.71 22.27 -3.27
CA LYS A 188 3.77 23.29 -3.32
C LYS A 188 4.62 23.28 -2.05
N ASN A 189 5.93 23.22 -2.22
CA ASN A 189 6.95 23.25 -1.18
C ASN A 189 6.83 22.17 -0.08
N LEU A 190 5.97 21.16 -0.23
CA LEU A 190 5.77 20.14 0.81
C LEU A 190 7.06 19.41 1.16
N ARG A 191 7.88 19.09 0.15
CA ARG A 191 9.15 18.40 0.35
C ARG A 191 10.20 19.22 1.11
N ALA A 192 10.01 20.54 1.25
CA ALA A 192 10.84 21.35 2.12
C ALA A 192 10.74 20.94 3.60
N LEU A 193 9.63 20.28 4.00
CA LEU A 193 9.48 19.68 5.34
C LEU A 193 10.46 18.52 5.61
N GLN A 194 11.18 18.03 4.61
CA GLN A 194 12.22 17.01 4.77
C GLN A 194 13.61 17.63 5.08
N SER A 195 13.73 18.97 5.16
CA SER A 195 14.93 19.63 5.66
C SER A 195 15.04 19.50 7.18
N ASP A 196 16.27 19.57 7.71
CA ASP A 196 16.57 19.26 9.11
C ASP A 196 15.70 20.08 10.10
N GLU A 197 15.72 21.40 10.01
CA GLU A 197 14.99 22.29 10.94
C GLU A 197 13.46 22.11 10.82
N ALA A 198 12.95 22.07 9.60
CA ALA A 198 11.50 21.95 9.38
C ALA A 198 10.98 20.56 9.79
N LEU A 199 11.75 19.52 9.53
CA LEU A 199 11.44 18.15 9.95
C LEU A 199 11.46 18.03 11.47
N ASP A 200 12.49 18.58 12.12
CA ASP A 200 12.64 18.55 13.58
C ASP A 200 11.45 19.22 14.27
N ALA A 201 11.10 20.42 13.83
CA ALA A 201 9.96 21.16 14.38
C ALA A 201 8.63 20.41 14.20
N LEU A 202 8.38 19.87 12.99
CA LEU A 202 7.17 19.12 12.70
C LEU A 202 7.07 17.85 13.54
N LEU A 203 8.14 17.03 13.57
CA LEU A 203 8.11 15.75 14.28
C LEU A 203 8.09 15.95 15.80
N GLY A 204 8.71 17.01 16.31
CA GLY A 204 8.59 17.40 17.71
C GLY A 204 7.14 17.70 18.09
N ALA A 205 6.44 18.49 17.28
CA ALA A 205 5.03 18.80 17.51
C ALA A 205 4.12 17.55 17.41
N ILE A 206 4.36 16.69 16.41
CA ILE A 206 3.66 15.42 16.24
C ILE A 206 3.87 14.50 17.47
N ALA A 207 5.10 14.38 17.95
CA ALA A 207 5.42 13.57 19.12
C ALA A 207 4.68 14.07 20.37
N ALA A 208 4.73 15.38 20.63
CA ALA A 208 4.03 15.98 21.76
C ALA A 208 2.50 15.75 21.68
N GLN A 209 1.90 15.98 20.53
CA GLN A 209 0.47 15.75 20.30
C GLN A 209 0.09 14.28 20.46
N ARG A 210 0.91 13.35 19.95
CA ARG A 210 0.69 11.90 20.09
C ARG A 210 0.64 11.47 21.54
N GLU A 211 1.53 11.99 22.40
CA GLU A 211 1.53 11.66 23.83
C GLU A 211 0.26 12.18 24.53
N GLN A 212 -0.20 13.38 24.20
CA GLN A 212 -1.46 13.91 24.70
C GLN A 212 -2.66 13.04 24.28
N LEU A 213 -2.70 12.67 23.00
CA LEU A 213 -3.78 11.82 22.47
C LEU A 213 -3.71 10.40 23.04
N ALA A 214 -2.53 9.87 23.30
CA ALA A 214 -2.38 8.55 23.94
C ALA A 214 -2.97 8.55 25.36
N GLN A 215 -2.74 9.60 26.13
CA GLN A 215 -3.33 9.78 27.45
C GLN A 215 -4.85 9.95 27.36
N GLN A 216 -5.33 10.79 26.43
CA GLN A 216 -6.75 11.07 26.24
C GLN A 216 -7.55 9.82 25.82
N HIS A 217 -6.99 8.98 24.95
CA HIS A 217 -7.69 7.81 24.40
C HIS A 217 -7.30 6.48 25.04
N GLY A 218 -6.38 6.46 25.99
CA GLY A 218 -5.92 5.23 26.66
C GLY A 218 -5.26 4.23 25.73
N LYS A 219 -4.77 4.66 24.54
CA LYS A 219 -4.05 3.82 23.57
C LYS A 219 -2.95 4.61 22.90
N ARG A 220 -1.81 3.98 22.64
CA ARG A 220 -0.74 4.54 21.83
C ARG A 220 -0.87 4.06 20.38
N VAL A 221 -1.06 4.99 19.46
CA VAL A 221 -1.13 4.73 18.03
C VAL A 221 0.24 5.02 17.40
N PRO A 222 0.88 4.04 16.73
CA PRO A 222 2.15 4.26 16.05
C PRO A 222 2.06 5.30 14.93
N VAL A 223 3.12 6.10 14.78
CA VAL A 223 3.23 7.14 13.74
C VAL A 223 4.40 6.81 12.82
N PHE A 224 4.10 6.66 11.53
CA PHE A 224 5.06 6.48 10.45
C PHE A 224 5.22 7.77 9.66
N VAL A 225 6.43 8.02 9.13
CA VAL A 225 6.70 9.17 8.27
C VAL A 225 6.98 8.71 6.86
N LYS A 226 6.25 9.25 5.87
CA LYS A 226 6.42 8.87 4.45
C LYS A 226 7.31 9.86 3.74
N ILE A 227 8.42 9.37 3.17
CA ILE A 227 9.49 10.18 2.56
C ILE A 227 9.56 10.00 1.04
N ALA A 228 10.30 10.90 0.37
CA ALA A 228 10.52 10.88 -1.08
C ALA A 228 11.66 9.93 -1.48
N PRO A 229 11.70 9.46 -2.74
CA PRO A 229 12.83 8.68 -3.27
C PRO A 229 14.00 9.57 -3.75
N ASP A 230 13.74 10.85 -3.99
CA ASP A 230 14.69 11.80 -4.59
C ASP A 230 15.53 12.47 -3.48
N LEU A 231 16.13 11.65 -2.61
CA LEU A 231 16.95 12.07 -1.49
C LEU A 231 18.38 11.58 -1.72
N ASP A 232 19.37 12.41 -1.34
CA ASP A 232 20.75 11.98 -1.23
C ASP A 232 21.02 11.26 0.11
N GLU A 233 22.22 10.69 0.25
CA GLU A 233 22.56 9.89 1.42
C GLU A 233 22.60 10.72 2.70
N GLU A 234 23.07 11.98 2.64
CA GLU A 234 23.14 12.85 3.81
C GLU A 234 21.73 13.26 4.27
N GLN A 235 20.84 13.56 3.34
CA GLN A 235 19.43 13.82 3.65
C GLN A 235 18.77 12.61 4.32
N VAL A 236 19.05 11.40 3.84
CA VAL A 236 18.53 10.17 4.46
C VAL A 236 19.06 10.00 5.89
N LYS A 237 20.35 10.29 6.14
CA LYS A 237 20.94 10.24 7.48
C LYS A 237 20.31 11.27 8.43
N VAL A 238 20.09 12.49 7.96
CA VAL A 238 19.40 13.54 8.74
C VAL A 238 17.99 13.11 9.10
N ILE A 239 17.22 12.62 8.13
CA ILE A 239 15.86 12.10 8.36
C ILE A 239 15.89 10.96 9.39
N ALA A 240 16.78 9.98 9.24
CA ALA A 240 16.92 8.86 10.15
C ALA A 240 17.21 9.31 11.59
N ALA A 241 18.12 10.26 11.76
CA ALA A 241 18.45 10.82 13.06
C ALA A 241 17.26 11.53 13.71
N THR A 242 16.52 12.32 12.94
CA THR A 242 15.36 13.08 13.41
C THR A 242 14.18 12.19 13.76
N LEU A 243 13.93 11.12 12.95
CA LEU A 243 12.95 10.11 13.28
C LEU A 243 13.19 9.44 14.64
N ARG A 244 14.47 9.09 14.93
CA ARG A 244 14.86 8.52 16.22
C ARG A 244 14.73 9.54 17.35
N ARG A 245 15.20 10.77 17.15
CA ARG A 245 15.16 11.86 18.14
C ARG A 245 13.74 12.08 18.67
N HIS A 246 12.75 12.08 17.77
CA HIS A 246 11.34 12.31 18.13
C HIS A 246 10.54 11.01 18.36
N GLY A 247 11.20 9.85 18.40
CA GLY A 247 10.56 8.57 18.71
C GLY A 247 9.46 8.20 17.74
N MET A 248 9.61 8.52 16.43
CA MET A 248 8.69 8.03 15.40
C MET A 248 8.80 6.52 15.30
N ASP A 249 7.66 5.84 15.09
CA ASP A 249 7.56 4.39 15.19
C ASP A 249 7.99 3.66 13.93
N GLY A 250 8.19 4.39 12.81
CA GLY A 250 8.68 3.82 11.57
C GLY A 250 8.71 4.82 10.42
N VAL A 251 9.19 4.34 9.27
CA VAL A 251 9.29 5.13 8.05
C VAL A 251 8.69 4.38 6.86
N ILE A 252 8.05 5.10 5.95
CA ILE A 252 7.52 4.55 4.69
C ILE A 252 8.39 5.08 3.54
N ALA A 253 9.08 4.20 2.87
CA ALA A 253 9.99 4.49 1.77
C ALA A 253 9.56 3.74 0.50
N THR A 254 9.02 4.41 -0.54
CA THR A 254 9.00 5.86 -0.73
C THR A 254 7.72 6.35 -1.42
N ASN A 255 7.58 7.67 -1.58
CA ASN A 255 6.60 8.29 -2.47
C ASN A 255 7.08 8.17 -3.94
N THR A 256 6.43 8.90 -4.87
CA THR A 256 6.75 8.99 -6.29
C THR A 256 8.00 9.84 -6.54
N THR A 257 8.69 9.64 -7.69
CA THR A 257 9.89 10.40 -8.07
C THR A 257 9.58 11.57 -9.00
N LEU A 258 10.45 12.58 -8.98
CA LEU A 258 10.49 13.66 -9.99
C LEU A 258 11.44 13.34 -11.15
N SER A 259 12.33 12.35 -11.03
CA SER A 259 13.19 11.92 -12.16
C SER A 259 12.34 11.45 -13.33
N ARG A 260 12.88 11.72 -14.54
CA ARG A 260 12.29 11.32 -15.83
C ARG A 260 13.22 10.45 -16.65
N ASP A 261 14.40 10.10 -16.13
CA ASP A 261 15.47 9.42 -16.87
C ASP A 261 14.98 8.10 -17.48
N ALA A 262 14.21 7.33 -16.73
CA ALA A 262 13.69 6.03 -17.17
C ALA A 262 12.52 6.11 -18.17
N VAL A 263 12.00 7.30 -18.46
CA VAL A 263 10.81 7.50 -19.32
C VAL A 263 11.06 8.51 -20.44
N GLN A 264 12.30 8.93 -20.65
CA GLN A 264 12.66 9.88 -21.69
C GLN A 264 12.19 9.40 -23.09
N GLY A 265 11.62 10.32 -23.86
CA GLY A 265 11.13 10.04 -25.21
C GLY A 265 9.77 9.33 -25.28
N LEU A 266 9.18 8.94 -24.16
CA LEU A 266 7.84 8.39 -24.13
C LEU A 266 6.78 9.51 -24.18
N GLU A 267 5.60 9.22 -24.71
CA GLU A 267 4.45 10.09 -24.64
C GLU A 267 4.15 10.42 -23.18
N HIS A 268 3.83 11.67 -22.88
CA HIS A 268 3.60 12.21 -21.54
C HIS A 268 4.82 12.24 -20.58
N ALA A 269 6.02 11.83 -21.01
CA ALA A 269 7.20 11.82 -20.13
C ALA A 269 7.55 13.22 -19.56
N ALA A 270 7.25 14.29 -20.30
CA ALA A 270 7.49 15.67 -19.90
C ALA A 270 6.44 16.27 -18.95
N GLU A 271 5.36 15.52 -18.67
CA GLU A 271 4.31 16.00 -17.78
C GLU A 271 4.84 16.24 -16.34
N ALA A 272 4.39 17.34 -15.75
CA ALA A 272 4.68 17.64 -14.36
C ALA A 272 3.96 16.67 -13.42
N GLY A 273 4.55 16.37 -12.26
CA GLY A 273 3.97 15.49 -11.25
C GLY A 273 4.91 14.39 -10.78
N GLY A 274 4.43 13.50 -9.96
CA GLY A 274 5.18 12.35 -9.48
C GLY A 274 5.08 11.15 -10.43
N LEU A 275 6.20 10.58 -10.80
CA LEU A 275 6.31 9.33 -11.56
C LEU A 275 6.26 8.14 -10.60
N SER A 276 5.38 7.18 -10.86
CA SER A 276 5.20 5.92 -10.14
C SER A 276 5.32 4.72 -11.10
N GLY A 277 5.29 3.50 -10.56
CA GLY A 277 5.44 2.26 -11.32
C GLY A 277 6.89 1.78 -11.37
N ALA A 278 7.22 0.89 -12.33
CA ALA A 278 8.54 0.25 -12.43
C ALA A 278 9.73 1.21 -12.25
N PRO A 279 9.73 2.43 -12.81
CA PRO A 279 10.86 3.35 -12.70
C PRO A 279 11.26 3.76 -11.27
N VAL A 280 10.37 3.57 -10.29
CA VAL A 280 10.65 3.97 -8.90
C VAL A 280 11.35 2.88 -8.09
N LEU A 281 11.36 1.64 -8.56
CA LEU A 281 11.81 0.48 -7.78
C LEU A 281 13.24 0.66 -7.24
N GLU A 282 14.19 0.92 -8.11
CA GLU A 282 15.61 1.04 -7.73
C GLU A 282 15.88 2.22 -6.82
N ALA A 283 15.29 3.38 -7.12
CA ALA A 283 15.45 4.57 -6.28
C ALA A 283 14.87 4.35 -4.87
N SER A 284 13.71 3.69 -4.78
CA SER A 284 13.11 3.32 -3.51
C SER A 284 13.95 2.30 -2.74
N ASN A 285 14.47 1.26 -3.40
CA ASN A 285 15.33 0.24 -2.78
C ASN A 285 16.62 0.86 -2.25
N ARG A 286 17.25 1.77 -3.00
CA ARG A 286 18.43 2.52 -2.55
C ARG A 286 18.14 3.28 -1.25
N VAL A 287 17.04 4.02 -1.18
CA VAL A 287 16.66 4.76 0.03
C VAL A 287 16.38 3.81 1.20
N ILE A 288 15.74 2.66 0.96
CA ILE A 288 15.50 1.63 1.98
C ILE A 288 16.83 1.11 2.54
N CYS A 289 17.81 0.76 1.68
CA CYS A 289 19.14 0.32 2.10
C CYS A 289 19.83 1.38 2.97
N GLN A 290 19.81 2.64 2.54
CA GLN A 290 20.41 3.75 3.29
C GLN A 290 19.73 3.97 4.66
N LEU A 291 18.39 3.91 4.69
CA LEU A 291 17.62 3.98 5.95
C LEU A 291 17.97 2.81 6.87
N ARG A 292 18.04 1.59 6.33
CA ARG A 292 18.37 0.39 7.12
C ARG A 292 19.77 0.49 7.72
N ALA A 293 20.73 1.01 6.95
CA ALA A 293 22.09 1.26 7.45
C ALA A 293 22.12 2.31 8.58
N ALA A 294 21.35 3.39 8.44
CA ALA A 294 21.29 4.48 9.41
C ALA A 294 20.44 4.16 10.66
N LEU A 295 19.34 3.44 10.49
CA LEU A 295 18.37 3.15 11.55
C LEU A 295 18.60 1.80 12.26
N GLY A 296 19.41 0.89 11.70
CA GLY A 296 19.60 -0.45 12.24
C GLY A 296 18.41 -1.39 11.99
N ARG A 297 18.53 -2.66 12.45
CA ARG A 297 17.58 -3.73 12.11
C ARG A 297 16.22 -3.61 12.79
N ASP A 298 16.18 -2.99 13.96
CA ASP A 298 14.98 -2.96 14.80
C ASP A 298 14.01 -1.81 14.48
N TYR A 299 14.39 -0.92 13.57
CA TYR A 299 13.55 0.22 13.20
C TYR A 299 12.61 -0.15 12.05
N PRO A 300 11.27 0.03 12.23
CA PRO A 300 10.27 -0.36 11.23
C PRO A 300 10.38 0.40 9.92
N ILE A 301 10.47 -0.32 8.78
CA ILE A 301 10.48 0.25 7.43
C ILE A 301 9.41 -0.44 6.57
N ILE A 302 8.49 0.35 6.02
CA ILE A 302 7.52 -0.13 5.02
C ILE A 302 8.02 0.29 3.63
N GLY A 303 8.29 -0.69 2.77
CA GLY A 303 8.75 -0.48 1.40
C GLY A 303 7.60 -0.21 0.43
N VAL A 304 7.69 0.88 -0.34
CA VAL A 304 6.68 1.30 -1.32
C VAL A 304 7.33 1.80 -2.59
N GLY A 305 6.70 1.53 -3.74
CA GLY A 305 7.08 2.07 -5.05
C GLY A 305 7.74 1.03 -5.95
N GLY A 306 7.23 0.89 -7.16
CA GLY A 306 7.77 0.04 -8.20
C GLY A 306 7.44 -1.45 -8.09
N ILE A 307 6.60 -1.87 -7.15
CA ILE A 307 6.25 -3.28 -6.95
C ILE A 307 5.19 -3.68 -7.99
N LEU A 308 5.58 -4.45 -8.98
CA LEU A 308 4.73 -4.99 -10.04
C LEU A 308 4.68 -6.52 -10.02
N SER A 309 5.62 -7.13 -9.33
CA SER A 309 5.76 -8.58 -9.19
C SER A 309 6.14 -8.94 -7.74
N ALA A 310 6.19 -10.22 -7.46
CA ALA A 310 6.68 -10.72 -6.19
C ALA A 310 8.19 -10.53 -6.04
N GLU A 311 8.94 -10.68 -7.12
CA GLU A 311 10.38 -10.43 -7.15
C GLU A 311 10.70 -8.97 -6.78
N ASP A 312 9.88 -8.01 -7.23
CA ASP A 312 10.01 -6.61 -6.81
C ASP A 312 9.73 -6.43 -5.33
N ALA A 313 8.71 -7.13 -4.79
CA ALA A 313 8.39 -7.11 -3.37
C ALA A 313 9.55 -7.69 -2.54
N LEU A 314 10.10 -8.83 -2.95
CA LEU A 314 11.28 -9.45 -2.32
C LEU A 314 12.49 -8.53 -2.37
N SER A 315 12.77 -7.89 -3.50
CA SER A 315 13.89 -6.95 -3.62
C SER A 315 13.82 -5.80 -2.60
N LYS A 316 12.61 -5.39 -2.17
CA LYS A 316 12.44 -4.41 -1.10
C LYS A 316 12.71 -4.97 0.29
N ILE A 317 12.32 -6.23 0.53
CA ILE A 317 12.65 -6.94 1.78
C ILE A 317 14.16 -7.12 1.88
N ASP A 318 14.82 -7.53 0.79
CA ASP A 318 16.28 -7.68 0.71
C ASP A 318 17.00 -6.34 0.91
N ALA A 319 16.44 -5.25 0.40
CA ALA A 319 16.91 -3.89 0.64
C ALA A 319 16.76 -3.46 2.12
N GLY A 320 15.98 -4.20 2.92
CA GLY A 320 15.81 -3.98 4.36
C GLY A 320 14.42 -3.52 4.79
N ALA A 321 13.40 -3.60 3.95
CA ALA A 321 12.03 -3.37 4.39
C ALA A 321 11.50 -4.54 5.25
N ASP A 322 10.64 -4.25 6.22
CA ASP A 322 9.97 -5.25 7.05
C ASP A 322 8.61 -5.65 6.48
N LEU A 323 7.95 -4.68 5.86
CA LEU A 323 6.67 -4.80 5.18
C LEU A 323 6.76 -4.15 3.80
N VAL A 324 5.88 -4.57 2.89
CA VAL A 324 5.74 -3.93 1.59
C VAL A 324 4.30 -3.50 1.36
N SER A 325 4.11 -2.38 0.67
CA SER A 325 2.80 -1.95 0.22
C SER A 325 2.81 -1.46 -1.22
N PHE A 326 1.75 -1.79 -1.95
CA PHE A 326 1.60 -1.42 -3.35
C PHE A 326 0.12 -1.18 -3.67
N HIS A 327 -0.14 -0.67 -4.87
CA HIS A 327 -1.50 -0.52 -5.38
C HIS A 327 -1.93 -1.81 -6.11
N PRO A 328 -3.19 -2.29 -5.95
CA PRO A 328 -3.66 -3.52 -6.59
C PRO A 328 -3.51 -3.52 -8.10
N GLU A 329 -3.60 -2.35 -8.73
CA GLU A 329 -3.44 -2.19 -10.17
C GLU A 329 -2.00 -2.46 -10.66
N ALA A 330 -1.04 -2.39 -9.76
CA ALA A 330 0.37 -2.65 -10.06
C ALA A 330 0.68 -4.15 -10.20
N SER A 331 -0.17 -5.04 -9.67
CA SER A 331 0.04 -6.49 -9.72
C SER A 331 -1.05 -7.19 -10.51
N ALA A 332 -0.67 -7.99 -11.50
CA ALA A 332 -1.59 -8.87 -12.24
C ALA A 332 -2.13 -10.01 -11.37
N HIS A 333 -1.43 -10.37 -10.29
CA HIS A 333 -1.74 -11.49 -9.40
C HIS A 333 -1.36 -11.16 -7.96
N VAL A 334 -2.26 -10.45 -7.24
CA VAL A 334 -2.05 -10.08 -5.83
C VAL A 334 -1.81 -11.31 -4.95
N ASP A 335 -2.56 -12.39 -5.16
CA ASP A 335 -2.42 -13.68 -4.49
C ASP A 335 -1.04 -14.32 -4.70
N ARG A 336 -0.52 -14.29 -5.95
CA ARG A 336 0.82 -14.79 -6.27
C ARG A 336 1.90 -13.95 -5.60
N THR A 337 1.76 -12.64 -5.58
CA THR A 337 2.69 -11.74 -4.87
C THR A 337 2.69 -12.03 -3.37
N LEU A 338 1.51 -12.29 -2.77
CA LEU A 338 1.39 -12.71 -1.37
C LEU A 338 2.08 -14.06 -1.09
N GLN A 339 1.96 -15.01 -2.02
CA GLN A 339 2.56 -16.35 -1.87
C GLN A 339 4.08 -16.34 -2.00
N LEU A 340 4.65 -15.58 -2.93
CA LEU A 340 6.09 -15.52 -3.16
C LEU A 340 6.82 -14.78 -2.02
N ILE A 341 6.21 -13.79 -1.39
CA ILE A 341 6.76 -13.15 -0.17
C ILE A 341 6.87 -14.16 0.98
N LYS A 342 6.02 -15.20 0.98
CA LYS A 342 6.07 -16.29 1.95
C LYS A 342 7.25 -17.26 1.71
N ALA A 343 7.78 -17.32 0.49
CA ALA A 343 8.79 -18.31 0.11
C ALA A 343 10.19 -18.07 0.71
N GLU A 344 10.46 -16.90 1.26
CA GLU A 344 11.73 -16.56 1.92
C GLU A 344 11.81 -17.11 3.36
N GLY A 345 12.06 -18.43 3.48
CA GLY A 345 12.31 -19.10 4.76
C GLY A 345 11.08 -19.55 5.53
N LYS A 346 9.91 -19.64 4.89
CA LYS A 346 8.67 -20.11 5.49
C LYS A 346 7.93 -21.10 4.59
N GLN A 347 7.02 -21.90 5.17
CA GLN A 347 6.30 -22.94 4.46
C GLN A 347 5.63 -22.40 3.19
N ALA A 348 6.01 -22.94 2.03
CA ALA A 348 5.45 -22.60 0.73
C ALA A 348 4.54 -23.71 0.23
N GLY A 349 3.44 -23.37 -0.43
CA GLY A 349 2.50 -24.36 -0.96
C GLY A 349 2.07 -24.06 -2.39
N LEU A 350 1.97 -25.10 -3.22
CA LEU A 350 1.41 -25.01 -4.58
C LEU A 350 -0.04 -25.46 -4.60
N ALA A 351 -0.92 -24.64 -5.21
CA ALA A 351 -2.33 -24.97 -5.45
C ALA A 351 -2.54 -25.38 -6.90
N PHE A 352 -3.00 -26.60 -7.12
CA PHE A 352 -3.32 -27.15 -8.43
C PHE A 352 -4.81 -27.11 -8.72
N ASN A 353 -5.21 -26.48 -9.82
CA ASN A 353 -6.58 -26.54 -10.33
C ASN A 353 -6.91 -27.95 -10.84
N PRO A 354 -8.18 -28.35 -10.91
CA PRO A 354 -8.57 -29.66 -11.45
C PRO A 354 -8.02 -29.94 -12.85
N GLY A 355 -7.90 -28.90 -13.69
CA GLY A 355 -7.36 -29.00 -15.06
C GLY A 355 -5.84 -28.89 -15.18
N THR A 356 -5.08 -28.54 -14.13
CA THR A 356 -3.63 -28.32 -14.20
C THR A 356 -2.87 -29.63 -14.00
N PRO A 357 -1.97 -30.05 -14.90
CA PRO A 357 -1.13 -31.24 -14.72
C PRO A 357 -0.26 -31.13 -13.46
N LEU A 358 0.04 -32.29 -12.83
CA LEU A 358 0.94 -32.36 -11.67
C LEU A 358 2.44 -32.44 -12.04
N ASP A 359 2.75 -32.44 -13.32
CA ASP A 359 4.12 -32.64 -13.80
C ASP A 359 5.08 -31.55 -13.31
N VAL A 360 4.56 -30.39 -12.96
CA VAL A 360 5.33 -29.29 -12.29
C VAL A 360 5.83 -29.74 -10.91
N LEU A 361 5.16 -30.65 -10.21
CA LEU A 361 5.60 -31.14 -8.90
C LEU A 361 6.94 -31.85 -8.96
N GLU A 362 7.24 -32.56 -10.05
CA GLU A 362 8.53 -33.27 -10.24
C GLU A 362 9.74 -32.35 -10.14
N TRP A 363 9.54 -31.04 -10.39
CA TRP A 363 10.61 -30.03 -10.41
C TRP A 363 10.69 -29.16 -9.15
N VAL A 364 9.70 -29.24 -8.26
CA VAL A 364 9.58 -28.34 -7.10
C VAL A 364 9.19 -29.04 -5.81
N LEU A 365 8.98 -30.36 -5.83
CA LEU A 365 8.49 -31.14 -4.69
C LEU A 365 9.40 -31.05 -3.47
N ASP A 366 10.68 -30.90 -3.66
CA ASP A 366 11.69 -30.70 -2.63
C ASP A 366 11.70 -29.30 -2.00
N LYS A 367 10.93 -28.37 -2.59
CA LYS A 367 10.82 -26.95 -2.18
C LYS A 367 9.45 -26.60 -1.62
N GLU A 368 8.52 -27.57 -1.62
CA GLU A 368 7.13 -27.34 -1.24
C GLU A 368 6.80 -28.01 0.10
N ASP A 369 6.17 -27.24 1.00
CA ASP A 369 5.70 -27.75 2.28
C ASP A 369 4.24 -28.21 2.24
N LEU A 370 3.49 -27.77 1.22
CA LEU A 370 2.07 -28.05 1.05
C LEU A 370 1.68 -28.14 -0.43
N VAL A 371 1.01 -29.23 -0.80
CA VAL A 371 0.34 -29.35 -2.11
C VAL A 371 -1.15 -29.33 -1.90
N LEU A 372 -1.81 -28.26 -2.40
CA LEU A 372 -3.26 -28.14 -2.40
C LEU A 372 -3.81 -28.58 -3.76
N ILE A 373 -4.59 -29.66 -3.79
CA ILE A 373 -5.31 -30.08 -5.00
C ILE A 373 -6.75 -29.59 -4.89
N MET A 374 -7.13 -28.65 -5.76
CA MET A 374 -8.47 -28.12 -5.79
C MET A 374 -9.46 -29.16 -6.38
N SER A 375 -10.56 -29.40 -5.68
CA SER A 375 -11.61 -30.32 -6.08
C SER A 375 -12.71 -29.66 -6.91
N VAL A 376 -12.60 -28.37 -7.16
CA VAL A 376 -13.50 -27.55 -7.98
C VAL A 376 -12.68 -26.58 -8.84
N ASN A 377 -13.21 -26.15 -9.98
CA ASN A 377 -12.52 -25.13 -10.78
C ASN A 377 -12.50 -23.78 -10.03
N PRO A 378 -11.39 -23.05 -10.06
CA PRO A 378 -11.33 -21.75 -9.41
C PRO A 378 -12.30 -20.77 -10.07
N GLY A 379 -13.02 -20.00 -9.25
CA GLY A 379 -13.85 -18.89 -9.72
C GLY A 379 -15.35 -18.97 -9.44
N PHE A 380 -15.89 -20.11 -8.98
CA PHE A 380 -17.32 -20.22 -8.67
C PHE A 380 -17.57 -20.92 -7.34
N GLY A 381 -18.41 -20.33 -6.49
CA GLY A 381 -19.00 -21.01 -5.33
C GLY A 381 -20.11 -21.97 -5.77
N GLY A 382 -20.35 -23.02 -4.98
CA GLY A 382 -21.46 -23.97 -5.21
C GLY A 382 -21.27 -24.98 -6.34
N GLN A 383 -20.04 -25.19 -6.80
CA GLN A 383 -19.72 -26.20 -7.79
C GLN A 383 -19.71 -27.60 -7.18
N SER A 384 -20.13 -28.59 -7.99
CA SER A 384 -20.01 -30.01 -7.63
C SER A 384 -18.52 -30.42 -7.58
N PHE A 385 -18.21 -31.29 -6.65
CA PHE A 385 -16.90 -31.90 -6.51
C PHE A 385 -16.46 -32.59 -7.81
N ILE A 386 -15.24 -32.35 -8.26
CA ILE A 386 -14.67 -32.92 -9.48
C ILE A 386 -13.93 -34.20 -9.11
N ASP A 387 -14.51 -35.39 -9.40
CA ASP A 387 -13.97 -36.72 -9.04
C ASP A 387 -12.54 -36.97 -9.56
N SER A 388 -12.16 -36.35 -10.67
CA SER A 388 -10.76 -36.43 -11.16
C SER A 388 -9.73 -35.78 -10.22
N ALA A 389 -10.15 -34.92 -9.30
CA ALA A 389 -9.28 -34.37 -8.29
C ALA A 389 -8.77 -35.44 -7.30
N LEU A 390 -9.58 -36.44 -6.97
CA LEU A 390 -9.17 -37.60 -6.15
C LEU A 390 -8.00 -38.37 -6.78
N ARG A 391 -8.05 -38.62 -8.09
CA ARG A 391 -6.95 -39.27 -8.82
C ARG A 391 -5.66 -38.45 -8.81
N LYS A 392 -5.76 -37.10 -8.76
CA LYS A 392 -4.61 -36.22 -8.59
C LYS A 392 -4.02 -36.31 -7.18
N VAL A 393 -4.86 -36.38 -6.15
CA VAL A 393 -4.38 -36.58 -4.76
C VAL A 393 -3.62 -37.92 -4.65
N GLU A 394 -4.14 -39.01 -5.25
CA GLU A 394 -3.47 -40.30 -5.28
C GLU A 394 -2.12 -40.24 -6.04
N LYS A 395 -2.06 -39.50 -7.16
CA LYS A 395 -0.82 -39.31 -7.94
C LYS A 395 0.19 -38.45 -7.20
N ALA A 396 -0.25 -37.39 -6.51
CA ALA A 396 0.64 -36.51 -5.73
C ALA A 396 1.20 -37.17 -4.47
N ARG A 397 0.56 -38.24 -3.96
CA ARG A 397 0.97 -38.99 -2.77
C ARG A 397 2.05 -40.06 -3.07
N LYS A 398 2.24 -40.45 -4.32
CA LYS A 398 3.27 -41.37 -4.81
C LYS A 398 4.56 -40.64 -5.13
#